data_7eb8a044cf80d1df5ec275fc51d67520
#
_entry.id   7eb8a044cf80d1df5ec275fc51d67520
#
_cell.length_a   1.000
_cell.length_b   1.000
_cell.length_c   1.000
_cell.angle_alpha   90.00
_cell.angle_beta   90.00
_cell.angle_gamma   90.00
#
_symmetry.space_group_name_H-M   'P 1'
#
loop_
_entity.id
_entity.type
_entity.pdbx_description
1 polymer ?
#
loop_
_entity_poly.entity_id
_entity_poly.type
_entity_poly.pdbx_seq_one_letter_code
_entity_poly.pdbx_strand_id
1 'polypeptide(L)'
;MVIKGLRHHNGLLQEHGAAVLSNIGEGPYVTCITTGKVIDMGIKDANNMGAAMAPAALDTLITHFKDTCRNPEYYDVILTGDLGYIGKDILTEMAMAEGYDIKSNYNDCGVLIFDKENQDTHSGR
;
A
#
# COMPACT_ATOMS: atom_id res chain seq x y z
N MET A 1 12.97 -5.78 6.55
CA MET A 1 13.02 -5.00 7.81
C MET A 1 12.07 -5.64 8.80
N VAL A 2 12.56 -6.14 9.93
CA VAL A 2 11.72 -6.78 10.96
C VAL A 2 11.36 -5.73 11.98
N ILE A 3 10.08 -5.33 12.03
CA ILE A 3 9.57 -4.44 13.08
C ILE A 3 9.10 -5.32 14.24
N LYS A 4 9.76 -5.25 15.38
CA LYS A 4 9.32 -5.92 16.61
C LYS A 4 8.21 -5.11 17.27
N GLY A 5 7.10 -5.78 17.56
CA GLY A 5 5.84 -5.23 18.02
C GLY A 5 5.90 -4.30 19.22
N LEU A 6 5.11 -3.25 19.13
CA LEU A 6 4.79 -2.32 20.22
C LEU A 6 3.42 -2.64 20.81
N ARG A 7 3.31 -2.47 22.13
CA ARG A 7 2.11 -2.75 22.91
C ARG A 7 1.05 -1.70 22.65
N HIS A 8 -0.21 -2.15 22.54
CA HIS A 8 -1.39 -1.31 22.43
C HIS A 8 -1.56 -0.35 23.60
N HIS A 9 -1.63 0.94 23.25
CA HIS A 9 -2.41 1.92 24.00
C HIS A 9 -3.35 2.58 22.98
N ASN A 10 -4.59 2.85 23.38
CA ASN A 10 -5.60 3.56 22.61
C ASN A 10 -5.09 4.96 22.25
N GLY A 11 -4.37 5.08 21.18
CA GLY A 11 -3.81 6.30 20.65
C GLY A 11 -3.23 6.03 19.27
N LEU A 12 -3.18 7.03 18.42
CA LEU A 12 -2.53 6.95 17.12
C LEU A 12 -1.20 6.21 17.24
N LEU A 13 -1.10 5.06 16.60
CA LEU A 13 0.16 4.36 16.40
C LEU A 13 1.01 5.21 15.44
N GLN A 14 1.89 6.03 16.01
CA GLN A 14 2.93 6.69 15.23
C GLN A 14 4.14 5.76 15.21
N GLU A 15 4.31 5.05 14.11
CA GLU A 15 5.52 4.28 13.87
C GLU A 15 6.53 5.16 13.13
N HIS A 16 7.77 5.15 13.61
CA HIS A 16 8.86 5.86 12.98
C HIS A 16 9.89 4.86 12.48
N GLY A 17 10.23 4.95 11.22
CA GLY A 17 11.29 4.17 10.60
C GLY A 17 12.33 5.07 9.96
N ALA A 18 13.59 4.69 10.06
CA ALA A 18 14.68 5.34 9.34
C ALA A 18 15.47 4.30 8.56
N ALA A 19 15.83 4.65 7.34
CA ALA A 19 16.68 3.83 6.49
C ALA A 19 17.85 4.67 5.98
N VAL A 20 19.03 4.04 5.94
CA VAL A 20 20.22 4.64 5.31
C VAL A 20 20.36 4.04 3.92
N LEU A 21 20.36 4.90 2.91
CA LEU A 21 20.64 4.51 1.54
C LEU A 21 22.13 4.64 1.27
N SER A 22 22.73 3.63 0.66
CA SER A 22 24.14 3.59 0.29
C SER A 22 24.28 3.09 -1.15
N ASN A 23 25.27 3.57 -1.86
CA ASN A 23 25.65 3.03 -3.16
C ASN A 23 26.68 1.89 -3.05
N ILE A 24 27.03 1.47 -1.85
CA ILE A 24 28.00 0.42 -1.53
C ILE A 24 27.33 -0.58 -0.59
N GLY A 25 27.47 -1.86 -0.85
CA GLY A 25 26.99 -2.93 0.03
C GLY A 25 26.28 -4.04 -0.72
N GLU A 26 25.91 -5.08 0.04
CA GLU A 26 25.10 -6.19 -0.45
C GLU A 26 23.64 -5.92 -0.06
N GLY A 27 22.76 -5.84 -1.04
CA GLY A 27 21.31 -5.58 -1.00
C GLY A 27 20.61 -5.57 0.37
N PRO A 28 19.32 -5.31 0.38
CA PRO A 28 18.39 -5.16 -0.76
C PRO A 28 18.64 -3.89 -1.58
N TYR A 29 18.31 -3.95 -2.86
CA TYR A 29 18.54 -2.85 -3.79
C TYR A 29 17.25 -2.15 -4.18
N VAL A 30 17.28 -0.79 -4.24
CA VAL A 30 16.25 -0.01 -4.93
C VAL A 30 16.60 -0.01 -6.42
N THR A 31 15.86 -0.78 -7.21
CA THR A 31 16.14 -0.94 -8.65
C THR A 31 15.38 0.03 -9.53
N CYS A 32 14.20 0.48 -9.09
CA CYS A 32 13.36 1.43 -9.81
C CYS A 32 12.64 2.34 -8.83
N ILE A 33 12.33 3.55 -9.27
CA ILE A 33 11.48 4.51 -8.56
C ILE A 33 10.47 5.05 -9.55
N THR A 34 9.18 5.03 -9.19
CA THR A 34 8.11 5.63 -9.96
C THR A 34 7.54 6.80 -9.18
N THR A 35 7.49 7.96 -9.79
CA THR A 35 6.91 9.15 -9.17
C THR A 35 5.40 9.12 -9.33
N GLY A 36 4.69 9.11 -8.21
CA GLY A 36 3.24 9.23 -8.19
C GLY A 36 2.77 10.66 -8.44
N LYS A 37 1.49 10.83 -8.70
CA LYS A 37 0.82 12.12 -8.82
C LYS A 37 -0.40 12.21 -7.92
N VAL A 38 -0.86 13.43 -7.66
CA VAL A 38 -2.11 13.65 -6.91
C VAL A 38 -3.29 13.26 -7.80
N ILE A 39 -4.13 12.36 -7.28
CA ILE A 39 -5.40 11.96 -7.90
C ILE A 39 -6.51 12.30 -6.92
N ASP A 40 -7.46 13.12 -7.36
CA ASP A 40 -8.65 13.48 -6.58
C ASP A 40 -9.91 13.06 -7.35
N MET A 41 -10.61 12.08 -6.81
CA MET A 41 -11.89 11.59 -7.33
C MET A 41 -13.10 12.24 -6.64
N GLY A 42 -12.87 13.27 -5.84
CA GLY A 42 -13.93 14.01 -5.15
C GLY A 42 -14.58 13.26 -3.99
N ILE A 43 -13.93 12.26 -3.42
CA ILE A 43 -14.43 11.51 -2.26
C ILE A 43 -14.35 12.39 -1.02
N LYS A 44 -15.51 12.62 -0.39
CA LYS A 44 -15.66 13.54 0.76
C LYS A 44 -15.88 12.80 2.09
N ASP A 45 -15.97 11.48 2.07
CA ASP A 45 -16.17 10.69 3.29
C ASP A 45 -14.84 10.57 4.04
N ALA A 46 -14.71 11.32 5.12
CA ALA A 46 -13.52 11.32 5.98
C ALA A 46 -13.27 9.96 6.67
N ASN A 47 -14.31 9.13 6.81
CA ASN A 47 -14.20 7.80 7.40
C ASN A 47 -13.74 6.72 6.40
N ASN A 48 -13.67 7.07 5.12
CA ASN A 48 -13.27 6.14 4.06
C ASN A 48 -12.08 6.67 3.26
N MET A 49 -10.96 6.86 3.93
CA MET A 49 -9.73 7.32 3.28
C MET A 49 -9.18 6.31 2.28
N GLY A 50 -9.40 5.00 2.50
CA GLY A 50 -8.99 3.96 1.57
C GLY A 50 -9.57 4.16 0.17
N ALA A 51 -10.86 4.53 0.08
CA ALA A 51 -11.49 4.83 -1.19
C ALA A 51 -10.91 6.09 -1.88
N ALA A 52 -10.47 7.08 -1.09
CA ALA A 52 -9.82 8.28 -1.63
C ALA A 52 -8.39 7.99 -2.12
N MET A 53 -7.69 7.07 -1.46
CA MET A 53 -6.27 6.74 -1.75
C MET A 53 -6.11 5.69 -2.84
N ALA A 54 -7.04 4.74 -2.98
CA ALA A 54 -6.95 3.65 -3.94
C ALA A 54 -6.73 4.11 -5.39
N PRO A 55 -7.39 5.15 -5.93
CA PRO A 55 -7.14 5.64 -7.28
C PRO A 55 -5.72 6.15 -7.50
N ALA A 56 -5.13 6.81 -6.51
CA ALA A 56 -3.74 7.28 -6.60
C ALA A 56 -2.75 6.13 -6.55
N ALA A 57 -3.02 5.12 -5.72
CA ALA A 57 -2.23 3.89 -5.67
C ALA A 57 -2.31 3.13 -7.01
N LEU A 58 -3.50 3.02 -7.60
CA LEU A 58 -3.70 2.40 -8.90
C LEU A 58 -2.88 3.09 -9.99
N ASP A 59 -2.99 4.40 -10.10
CA ASP A 59 -2.25 5.18 -11.11
C ASP A 59 -0.75 4.95 -10.99
N THR A 60 -0.22 4.95 -9.77
CA THR A 60 1.20 4.71 -9.52
C THR A 60 1.62 3.28 -9.90
N LEU A 61 0.81 2.27 -9.56
CA LEU A 61 1.08 0.87 -9.92
C LEU A 61 1.07 0.67 -11.43
N ILE A 62 0.04 1.15 -12.12
CA ILE A 62 -0.06 1.02 -13.58
C ILE A 62 1.09 1.74 -14.28
N THR A 63 1.44 2.94 -13.83
CA THR A 63 2.58 3.68 -14.34
C THR A 63 3.86 2.89 -14.15
N HIS A 64 4.07 2.33 -12.97
CA HIS A 64 5.23 1.50 -12.67
C HIS A 64 5.33 0.27 -13.58
N PHE A 65 4.23 -0.47 -13.77
CA PHE A 65 4.21 -1.64 -14.65
C PHE A 65 4.53 -1.28 -16.10
N LYS A 66 3.96 -0.18 -16.58
CA LYS A 66 4.21 0.31 -17.95
C LYS A 66 5.65 0.78 -18.14
N ASP A 67 6.16 1.61 -17.23
CA ASP A 67 7.50 2.20 -17.34
C ASP A 67 8.61 1.14 -17.21
N THR A 68 8.38 0.12 -16.39
CA THR A 68 9.34 -0.97 -16.19
C THR A 68 9.14 -2.13 -17.15
N CYS A 69 8.06 -2.13 -17.95
CA CYS A 69 7.65 -3.27 -18.78
C CYS A 69 7.55 -4.58 -18.01
N ARG A 70 7.02 -4.52 -16.76
CA ARG A 70 6.86 -5.65 -15.86
C ARG A 70 5.39 -5.86 -15.53
N ASN A 71 4.98 -7.11 -15.40
CA ASN A 71 3.64 -7.47 -14.94
C ASN A 71 3.63 -7.68 -13.41
N PRO A 72 2.44 -7.74 -12.78
CA PRO A 72 2.32 -8.02 -11.35
C PRO A 72 3.06 -9.26 -10.89
N GLU A 73 3.06 -10.33 -11.69
CA GLU A 73 3.69 -11.62 -11.38
C GLU A 73 5.22 -11.56 -11.27
N TYR A 74 5.83 -10.47 -11.73
CA TYR A 74 7.27 -10.24 -11.56
C TYR A 74 7.65 -10.01 -10.09
N TYR A 75 6.70 -9.54 -9.27
CA TYR A 75 6.92 -9.14 -7.89
C TYR A 75 6.46 -10.23 -6.93
N ASP A 76 7.30 -10.60 -5.97
CA ASP A 76 6.92 -11.53 -4.89
C ASP A 76 5.85 -10.92 -3.98
N VAL A 77 5.92 -9.60 -3.77
CA VAL A 77 4.94 -8.86 -2.97
C VAL A 77 4.80 -7.42 -3.45
N ILE A 78 3.57 -6.95 -3.47
CA ILE A 78 3.19 -5.56 -3.69
C ILE A 78 2.54 -5.06 -2.39
N LEU A 79 3.02 -3.94 -1.85
CA LEU A 79 2.51 -3.38 -0.61
C LEU A 79 2.10 -1.93 -0.79
N THR A 80 0.92 -1.61 -0.27
CA THR A 80 0.48 -0.22 -0.07
C THR A 80 0.52 0.16 1.42
N GLY A 81 0.48 1.45 1.71
CA GLY A 81 0.43 1.97 3.07
C GLY A 81 -0.95 2.50 3.40
N ASP A 82 -1.57 1.97 4.46
CA ASP A 82 -2.79 2.49 5.09
C ASP A 82 -4.02 2.71 4.19
N LEU A 83 -4.18 1.92 3.12
CA LEU A 83 -5.45 1.83 2.42
C LEU A 83 -6.51 1.11 3.26
N GLY A 84 -6.06 0.22 4.13
CA GLY A 84 -6.90 -0.63 4.95
C GLY A 84 -7.69 -1.65 4.14
N TYR A 85 -8.63 -2.35 4.80
CA TYR A 85 -9.39 -3.42 4.17
C TYR A 85 -10.20 -2.94 2.97
N ILE A 86 -10.94 -1.83 3.14
CA ILE A 86 -11.80 -1.28 2.09
C ILE A 86 -10.97 -0.79 0.89
N GLY A 87 -9.92 -0.02 1.15
CA GLY A 87 -9.07 0.49 0.08
C GLY A 87 -8.30 -0.61 -0.65
N LYS A 88 -7.90 -1.67 0.06
CA LYS A 88 -7.29 -2.86 -0.53
C LYS A 88 -8.23 -3.55 -1.53
N ASP A 89 -9.49 -3.77 -1.13
CA ASP A 89 -10.48 -4.40 -2.00
C ASP A 89 -10.76 -3.54 -3.22
N ILE A 90 -10.97 -2.23 -3.03
CA ILE A 90 -11.18 -1.27 -4.13
C ILE A 90 -10.00 -1.29 -5.10
N LEU A 91 -8.76 -1.20 -4.61
CA LEU A 91 -7.57 -1.21 -5.45
C LEU A 91 -7.44 -2.51 -6.25
N THR A 92 -7.74 -3.65 -5.63
CA THR A 92 -7.71 -4.96 -6.30
C THR A 92 -8.71 -5.02 -7.46
N GLU A 93 -9.94 -4.56 -7.23
CA GLU A 93 -10.98 -4.53 -8.26
C GLU A 93 -10.62 -3.57 -9.40
N MET A 94 -10.12 -2.38 -9.06
CA MET A 94 -9.72 -1.38 -10.05
C MET A 94 -8.53 -1.87 -10.90
N ALA A 95 -7.53 -2.51 -10.29
CA ALA A 95 -6.39 -3.06 -11.01
C ALA A 95 -6.82 -4.18 -11.98
N MET A 96 -7.73 -5.04 -11.54
CA MET A 96 -8.31 -6.09 -12.39
C MET A 96 -9.07 -5.51 -13.58
N ALA A 97 -9.83 -4.43 -13.39
CA ALA A 97 -10.54 -3.73 -14.47
C ALA A 97 -9.58 -3.13 -15.52
N GLU A 98 -8.38 -2.74 -15.10
CA GLU A 98 -7.30 -2.26 -15.99
C GLU A 98 -6.45 -3.39 -16.59
N GLY A 99 -6.79 -4.65 -16.30
CA GLY A 99 -6.11 -5.83 -16.84
C GLY A 99 -4.90 -6.30 -16.03
N TYR A 100 -4.73 -5.82 -14.80
CA TYR A 100 -3.64 -6.23 -13.92
C TYR A 100 -4.19 -7.02 -12.72
N ASP A 101 -3.93 -8.34 -12.69
CA ASP A 101 -4.28 -9.16 -11.53
C ASP A 101 -3.17 -9.10 -10.47
N ILE A 102 -3.44 -8.36 -9.40
CA ILE A 102 -2.53 -8.23 -8.25
C ILE A 102 -2.96 -9.07 -7.05
N LYS A 103 -4.08 -9.78 -7.13
CA LYS A 103 -4.74 -10.43 -5.98
C LYS A 103 -3.85 -11.40 -5.22
N SER A 104 -2.98 -12.13 -5.93
CA SER A 104 -2.17 -13.19 -5.35
C SER A 104 -0.98 -12.69 -4.53
N ASN A 105 -0.46 -11.50 -4.84
CA ASN A 105 0.77 -10.98 -4.27
C ASN A 105 0.64 -9.56 -3.69
N TYR A 106 -0.58 -9.01 -3.65
CA TYR A 106 -0.85 -7.70 -3.09
C TYR A 106 -1.36 -7.77 -1.66
N ASN A 107 -0.83 -6.89 -0.81
CA ASN A 107 -1.35 -6.65 0.53
C ASN A 107 -1.21 -5.16 0.91
N ASP A 108 -1.82 -4.79 2.03
CA ASP A 108 -1.76 -3.44 2.58
C ASP A 108 -1.18 -3.45 3.99
N CYS A 109 -0.32 -2.48 4.31
CA CYS A 109 0.33 -2.41 5.61
C CYS A 109 -0.66 -2.23 6.76
N GLY A 110 -1.75 -1.47 6.55
CA GLY A 110 -2.81 -1.33 7.53
C GLY A 110 -3.48 -2.68 7.84
N VAL A 111 -3.74 -3.48 6.81
CA VAL A 111 -4.30 -4.84 6.96
C VAL A 111 -3.35 -5.78 7.70
N LEU A 112 -2.03 -5.59 7.54
CA LEU A 112 -1.02 -6.42 8.23
C LEU A 112 -0.84 -6.04 9.71
N ILE A 113 -1.14 -4.80 10.07
CA ILE A 113 -0.88 -4.25 11.41
C ILE A 113 -2.13 -4.31 12.29
N PHE A 114 -3.30 -4.01 11.73
CA PHE A 114 -4.54 -3.88 12.48
C PHE A 114 -5.39 -5.15 12.41
N ASP A 115 -5.96 -5.52 13.56
CA ASP A 115 -6.89 -6.65 13.71
C ASP A 115 -8.34 -6.15 13.55
N LYS A 116 -8.95 -6.48 12.42
CA LYS A 116 -10.32 -6.08 12.09
C LYS A 116 -11.38 -6.59 13.07
N GLU A 117 -11.14 -7.75 13.70
CA GLU A 117 -12.13 -8.41 14.57
C GLU A 117 -12.11 -7.86 16.00
N ASN A 118 -10.93 -7.45 16.46
CA ASN A 118 -10.72 -7.04 17.84
C ASN A 118 -10.45 -5.54 18.02
N GLN A 119 -10.35 -4.79 16.93
CA GLN A 119 -10.08 -3.36 16.95
C GLN A 119 -11.15 -2.60 16.16
N ASP A 120 -11.59 -1.47 16.70
CA ASP A 120 -12.47 -0.54 15.98
C ASP A 120 -11.61 0.25 14.96
N THR A 121 -11.44 -0.34 13.80
CA THR A 121 -10.58 0.19 12.73
C THR A 121 -11.41 0.77 11.58
N HIS A 122 -12.50 1.48 11.82
CA HIS A 122 -13.37 2.08 10.77
C HIS A 122 -13.09 1.63 9.32
N SER A 123 -12.17 2.28 8.62
CA SER A 123 -11.74 1.91 7.26
C SER A 123 -10.47 1.07 7.21
N GLY A 124 -10.00 0.51 8.32
CA GLY A 124 -8.82 -0.36 8.39
C GLY A 124 -7.57 0.26 8.99
N ARG A 125 -7.75 1.27 9.84
CA ARG A 125 -6.70 1.86 10.66
C ARG A 125 -7.23 2.41 12.00
#